data_aa88ee0549017f61f75f36851d96ac54
#
_entry.id   aa88ee0549017f61f75f36851d96ac54
#
_cell.length_a   1.000
_cell.length_b   1.000
_cell.length_c   1.000
_cell.angle_alpha   90.00
_cell.angle_beta   90.00
_cell.angle_gamma   90.00
#
_symmetry.space_group_name_H-M   'P 1'
#
loop_
_entity.id
_entity.type
_entity.pdbx_description
1 polymer ?
#
loop_
_entity_poly.entity_id
_entity_poly.type
_entity_poly.pdbx_seq_one_letter_code
_entity_poly.pdbx_strand_id
1 'polypeptide(L)'
;LTGVGKRGIQFAFQAEDRPGSIKELADIIRRYGGRMVSILSSYENVPEGYRKVYIRMHGIQRPQLASLKEELSRIAKLLYLVDHRENRREIFKDPA
;
A
#
# COMPACT_ATOMS: atom_id res chain seq x y z
N LEU A 1 -23.54 10.14 -4.98
CA LEU A 1 -23.09 8.80 -4.91
C LEU A 1 -21.95 8.63 -3.92
N THR A 2 -22.13 7.70 -3.04
CA THR A 2 -21.22 7.60 -1.90
C THR A 2 -19.79 7.26 -2.29
N GLY A 3 -19.59 6.54 -3.35
CA GLY A 3 -18.25 6.16 -3.74
C GLY A 3 -17.44 7.23 -4.44
N VAL A 4 -18.09 8.28 -4.88
CA VAL A 4 -17.42 9.24 -5.75
C VAL A 4 -16.36 10.04 -5.02
N GLY A 5 -16.65 10.47 -3.81
CA GLY A 5 -15.72 11.29 -3.05
C GLY A 5 -14.66 10.51 -2.33
N LYS A 6 -14.70 9.17 -2.44
CA LYS A 6 -13.80 8.32 -1.66
C LYS A 6 -12.83 7.56 -2.53
N ARG A 7 -12.47 8.15 -3.64
CA ARG A 7 -11.42 7.60 -4.46
C ARG A 7 -10.11 7.71 -3.72
N GLY A 8 -9.48 6.61 -3.55
CA GLY A 8 -8.31 6.55 -2.74
C GLY A 8 -7.11 6.08 -3.50
N ILE A 9 -6.15 5.63 -2.73
CA ILE A 9 -4.90 5.11 -3.22
C ILE A 9 -4.88 3.62 -2.86
N GLN A 10 -4.43 2.80 -3.80
CA GLN A 10 -4.25 1.40 -3.54
C GLN A 10 -2.79 1.04 -3.69
N PHE A 11 -2.24 0.42 -2.67
CA PHE A 11 -0.88 -0.11 -2.70
C PHE A 11 -0.92 -1.61 -2.79
N ALA A 12 0.08 -2.18 -3.45
CA ALA A 12 0.35 -3.61 -3.38
C ALA A 12 1.77 -3.81 -2.92
N PHE A 13 1.96 -4.66 -1.93
CA PHE A 13 3.25 -4.95 -1.33
C PHE A 13 3.56 -6.43 -1.38
N GLN A 14 4.86 -6.74 -1.36
CA GLN A 14 5.34 -8.05 -1.00
C GLN A 14 5.94 -7.90 0.38
N ALA A 15 5.30 -8.49 1.37
CA ALA A 15 5.69 -8.36 2.78
C ALA A 15 6.14 -9.72 3.31
N GLU A 16 6.96 -9.70 4.34
CA GLU A 16 7.33 -10.93 5.02
C GLU A 16 6.10 -11.58 5.62
N ASP A 17 6.04 -12.90 5.54
CA ASP A 17 4.92 -13.65 6.11
C ASP A 17 5.24 -13.98 7.56
N ARG A 18 5.07 -12.96 8.42
CA ARG A 18 5.31 -13.10 9.86
C ARG A 18 4.29 -12.29 10.62
N PRO A 19 4.08 -12.62 11.90
CA PRO A 19 3.16 -11.83 12.72
C PRO A 19 3.59 -10.36 12.76
N GLY A 20 2.63 -9.47 12.60
CA GLY A 20 2.86 -8.04 12.70
C GLY A 20 3.28 -7.35 11.43
N SER A 21 3.58 -8.08 10.34
CA SER A 21 4.05 -7.42 9.13
C SER A 21 3.00 -6.48 8.53
N ILE A 22 1.74 -6.89 8.54
CA ILE A 22 0.67 -6.03 8.03
C ILE A 22 0.42 -4.88 8.99
N LYS A 23 0.49 -5.16 10.31
CA LYS A 23 0.30 -4.10 11.29
C LYS A 23 1.33 -2.99 11.16
N GLU A 24 2.57 -3.35 10.86
CA GLU A 24 3.62 -2.35 10.67
C GLU A 24 3.28 -1.41 9.51
N LEU A 25 2.79 -1.97 8.41
CA LEU A 25 2.36 -1.15 7.28
C LEU A 25 1.19 -0.26 7.66
N ALA A 26 0.21 -0.83 8.34
CA ALA A 26 -0.98 -0.09 8.75
C ALA A 26 -0.64 1.04 9.70
N ASP A 27 0.28 0.83 10.62
CA ASP A 27 0.67 1.86 11.57
C ASP A 27 1.32 3.05 10.88
N ILE A 28 2.15 2.80 9.87
CA ILE A 28 2.76 3.88 9.11
C ILE A 28 1.69 4.67 8.37
N ILE A 29 0.75 3.98 7.73
CA ILE A 29 -0.31 4.64 6.98
C ILE A 29 -1.14 5.53 7.92
N ARG A 30 -1.46 5.03 9.10
CA ARG A 30 -2.23 5.81 10.07
C ARG A 30 -1.49 7.05 10.54
N ARG A 31 -0.17 6.97 10.70
CA ARG A 31 0.62 8.13 11.10
C ARG A 31 0.57 9.24 10.06
N TYR A 32 0.34 8.90 8.80
CA TYR A 32 0.20 9.88 7.74
C TYR A 32 -1.24 10.33 7.54
N GLY A 33 -2.14 9.93 8.44
CA GLY A 33 -3.54 10.32 8.36
C GLY A 33 -4.39 9.48 7.45
N GLY A 34 -3.83 8.37 6.97
CA GLY A 34 -4.58 7.49 6.07
C GLY A 34 -5.63 6.68 6.78
N ARG A 35 -6.74 6.49 6.09
CA ARG A 35 -7.81 5.61 6.55
C ARG A 35 -7.84 4.41 5.62
N MET A 36 -7.71 3.23 6.20
CA MET A 36 -7.71 2.02 5.39
C MET A 36 -9.14 1.58 5.14
N VAL A 37 -9.43 1.32 3.87
CA VAL A 37 -10.74 0.88 3.43
C VAL A 37 -10.77 -0.64 3.36
N SER A 38 -9.69 -1.24 2.87
CA SER A 38 -9.63 -2.69 2.79
C SER A 38 -8.18 -3.14 2.83
N ILE A 39 -7.98 -4.34 3.35
CA ILE A 39 -6.69 -5.02 3.36
C ILE A 39 -6.96 -6.44 2.90
N LEU A 40 -6.28 -6.85 1.84
CA LEU A 40 -6.37 -8.21 1.32
C LEU A 40 -4.99 -8.82 1.30
N SER A 41 -4.93 -10.12 1.55
CA SER A 41 -3.67 -10.84 1.55
C SER A 41 -3.78 -12.05 0.63
N SER A 42 -2.67 -12.37 -0.05
CA SER A 42 -2.64 -13.47 -0.99
C SER A 42 -1.25 -14.10 -0.98
N TYR A 43 -1.21 -15.40 -1.20
CA TYR A 43 0.06 -16.12 -1.34
C TYR A 43 0.36 -16.49 -2.79
N GLU A 44 -0.46 -15.99 -3.74
CA GLU A 44 -0.24 -16.33 -5.14
C GLU A 44 0.94 -15.56 -5.72
N ASN A 45 1.79 -16.27 -6.44
CA ASN A 45 2.90 -15.68 -7.19
C ASN A 45 3.84 -14.86 -6.31
N VAL A 46 4.13 -15.35 -5.12
CA VAL A 46 5.11 -14.76 -4.24
C VAL A 46 6.12 -15.80 -3.80
N PRO A 47 7.35 -15.40 -3.48
CA PRO A 47 8.34 -16.34 -2.97
C PRO A 47 7.89 -16.93 -1.63
N GLU A 48 8.44 -18.08 -1.31
CA GLU A 48 8.20 -18.68 -0.01
C GLU A 48 8.70 -17.75 1.08
N GLY A 49 7.92 -17.62 2.16
CA GLY A 49 8.27 -16.73 3.25
C GLY A 49 7.70 -15.33 3.09
N TYR A 50 6.96 -15.08 2.00
CA TYR A 50 6.37 -13.77 1.73
C TYR A 50 4.90 -13.92 1.43
N ARG A 51 4.22 -12.77 1.41
CA ARG A 51 2.81 -12.67 1.05
C ARG A 51 2.59 -11.36 0.33
N LYS A 52 1.58 -11.32 -0.52
CA LYS A 52 1.12 -10.08 -1.12
C LYS A 52 0.10 -9.44 -0.23
N VAL A 53 0.19 -8.14 -0.09
CA VAL A 53 -0.75 -7.36 0.72
C VAL A 53 -1.25 -6.22 -0.14
N TYR A 54 -2.56 -6.12 -0.28
CA TYR A 54 -3.21 -5.06 -1.03
C TYR A 54 -3.94 -4.17 -0.04
N ILE A 55 -3.58 -2.91 0.00
CA ILE A 55 -4.20 -1.96 0.94
C ILE A 55 -4.79 -0.81 0.14
N ARG A 56 -6.08 -0.60 0.31
CA ARG A 56 -6.76 0.57 -0.22
C ARG A 56 -7.00 1.55 0.91
N MET A 57 -6.69 2.81 0.67
CA MET A 57 -6.79 3.84 1.70
C MET A 57 -7.20 5.17 1.09
N HIS A 58 -7.69 6.07 1.92
CA HIS A 58 -7.92 7.45 1.54
C HIS A 58 -7.47 8.36 2.67
N GLY A 59 -7.46 9.67 2.40
CA GLY A 59 -7.07 10.66 3.42
C GLY A 59 -5.60 11.04 3.38
N ILE A 60 -4.82 10.47 2.47
CA ILE A 60 -3.41 10.82 2.34
C ILE A 60 -3.30 12.10 1.51
N GLN A 61 -2.61 13.08 2.07
CA GLN A 61 -2.35 14.34 1.36
C GLN A 61 -1.27 14.11 0.31
N ARG A 62 -1.49 14.63 -0.88
CA ARG A 62 -0.57 14.42 -2.00
C ARG A 62 0.87 14.82 -1.69
N PRO A 63 1.12 15.97 -1.00
CA PRO A 63 2.51 16.32 -0.70
C PRO A 63 3.23 15.31 0.20
N GLN A 64 2.48 14.51 0.95
CA GLN A 64 3.08 13.53 1.85
C GLN A 64 3.24 12.15 1.22
N LEU A 65 2.72 11.97 0.03
CA LEU A 65 2.70 10.63 -0.58
C LEU A 65 4.10 10.08 -0.81
N ALA A 66 5.04 10.91 -1.23
CA ALA A 66 6.41 10.47 -1.47
C ALA A 66 7.06 9.96 -0.18
N SER A 67 6.88 10.69 0.91
CA SER A 67 7.44 10.27 2.21
C SER A 67 6.79 8.99 2.69
N LEU A 68 5.49 8.85 2.49
CA LEU A 68 4.78 7.63 2.87
C LEU A 68 5.32 6.44 2.09
N LYS A 69 5.48 6.58 0.79
CA LYS A 69 6.01 5.50 -0.05
C LYS A 69 7.41 5.09 0.42
N GLU A 70 8.24 6.07 0.75
CA GLU A 70 9.59 5.78 1.20
C GLU A 70 9.58 4.98 2.49
N GLU A 71 8.78 5.39 3.48
CA GLU A 71 8.73 4.66 4.74
C GLU A 71 8.18 3.25 4.56
N LEU A 72 7.13 3.09 3.77
CA LEU A 72 6.57 1.77 3.52
C LEU A 72 7.58 0.87 2.83
N SER A 73 8.36 1.42 1.91
CA SER A 73 9.34 0.65 1.16
C SER A 73 10.50 0.15 2.02
N ARG A 74 10.69 0.71 3.19
CA ARG A 74 11.73 0.24 4.10
C ARG A 74 11.38 -1.08 4.77
N ILE A 75 10.08 -1.39 4.88
CA ILE A 75 9.65 -2.59 5.59
C ILE A 75 8.97 -3.61 4.70
N ALA A 76 8.64 -3.25 3.48
CA ALA A 76 8.04 -4.17 2.52
C ALA A 76 8.39 -3.71 1.12
N LYS A 77 8.38 -4.64 0.18
CA LYS A 77 8.63 -4.31 -1.21
C LYS A 77 7.36 -3.78 -1.83
N LEU A 78 7.40 -2.54 -2.29
CA LEU A 78 6.24 -1.93 -2.93
C LEU A 78 6.19 -2.41 -4.38
N LEU A 79 5.09 -3.04 -4.75
CA LEU A 79 4.91 -3.61 -6.08
C LEU A 79 4.28 -2.61 -7.04
N TYR A 80 3.21 -1.95 -6.61
CA TYR A 80 2.60 -0.90 -7.41
C TYR A 80 1.72 -0.02 -6.55
N LEU A 81 1.38 1.13 -7.11
CA LEU A 81 0.47 2.09 -6.53
C LEU A 81 -0.53 2.50 -7.59
N VAL A 82 -1.79 2.53 -7.24
CA VAL A 82 -2.85 3.06 -8.10
C VAL A 82 -3.48 4.22 -7.37
N ASP A 83 -3.45 5.40 -8.00
CA ASP A 83 -4.08 6.57 -7.45
C ASP A 83 -5.39 6.80 -8.19
N HIS A 84 -6.48 6.36 -7.56
CA HIS A 84 -7.79 6.43 -8.19
C HIS A 84 -8.29 7.86 -8.32
N ARG A 85 -7.81 8.76 -7.48
CA ARG A 85 -8.24 10.15 -7.53
C ARG A 85 -7.71 10.86 -8.77
N GLU A 86 -6.46 10.56 -9.14
CA GLU A 86 -5.82 11.19 -10.29
C GLU A 86 -5.75 10.27 -11.48
N ASN A 87 -6.34 9.10 -11.37
CA ASN A 87 -6.35 8.13 -12.43
C ASN A 87 -4.93 7.75 -12.85
N ARG A 88 -4.03 7.67 -11.88
CA ARG A 88 -2.62 7.43 -12.13
C ARG A 88 -2.21 6.10 -11.54
N ARG A 89 -1.32 5.41 -12.27
CA ARG A 89 -0.80 4.13 -11.83
C ARG A 89 0.72 4.12 -11.93
N GLU A 90 1.37 3.67 -10.87
CA GLU A 90 2.81 3.51 -10.84
C GLU A 90 3.11 2.05 -10.55
N ILE A 91 3.96 1.46 -11.38
CA ILE A 91 4.39 0.08 -11.19
C ILE A 91 5.88 0.11 -10.88
N PHE A 92 6.25 -0.57 -9.80
CA PHE A 92 7.63 -0.58 -9.32
C PHE A 92 8.25 -1.93 -9.61
N LYS A 93 9.38 -1.91 -10.32
CA LYS A 93 10.08 -3.14 -10.68
C LYS A 93 11.37 -3.23 -9.92
N ASP A 94 11.80 -4.48 -9.68
CA ASP A 94 13.11 -4.67 -9.10
C ASP A 94 14.18 -4.09 -10.01
N PRO A 95 15.16 -3.40 -9.45
CA PRO A 95 16.36 -3.07 -10.21
C PRO A 95 17.13 -4.38 -10.38
N ALA A 96 16.91 -5.04 -11.46
CA ALA A 96 17.53 -6.36 -11.66
C ALA A 96 19.00 -6.26 -11.99
#